data_c59e11bfd7aaf7085654b1cbb4555329
#
_entry.id   c59e11bfd7aaf7085654b1cbb4555329
#
_cell.length_a   1.000
_cell.length_b   1.000
_cell.length_c   1.000
_cell.angle_alpha   90.00
_cell.angle_beta   90.00
_cell.angle_gamma   90.00
#
_symmetry.space_group_name_H-M   'P 1'
#
loop_
_entity.id
_entity.type
_entity.pdbx_description
1 polymer ?
#
loop_
_entity_poly.entity_id
_entity_poly.type
_entity_poly.pdbx_seq_one_letter_code
_entity_poly.pdbx_strand_id
1 'polypeptide(L)'
;MQQAAPAAIQNDRNPMTRLLLTCLLAAAAPAFGRTLDGFDDPSAWQVVASDQVSAQLRAVPGRDGGKALCLDYDFNGVSGHAGLQRELPLAYPDNYRFAFALRGDSPRNDLQFKLIDAGGDNVWWVNRPHYAFPRDWTEVAYKRRQIDKAWGPDPERTLRRSARVEFTIYNRVGGRGSVCFDDLRLEPLPAGDASPLVATASADPAAATAAAVTDDDPATAWAGRFDARHPPRLTLDLGKPREFGGLSLQWGGAGYASRYRVELSDDGRSWRRVREVGDGDGGSDWVALPESEARWLRLTLLGGPAPGFALRQARVEPLAFAATPNDFIASVAKASPRGRFPRGFSGEQPYWTIVGVDGGLDQGLIGEDGAIELAKGGFSIEPFVQVGGRTVDWAGVTSTQSLQDGYLPIPSVHWAHPDFALDVTAFAEGDAAHSRLWARYRLTNTGTAARDYVLALALRPWQVNPPTQFLNTPGGWSPIRHLALDAGGGTVDAGDGQNPARRVRLLQAPASVAAASFDAGEIAARLAEGRVPPAAAAAQTEDAAVSY
;
A
#
# COMPACT_ATOMS: atom_id res chain seq x y z
N MET A 1 -31.45 -77.13 -42.28
CA MET A 1 -30.79 -77.78 -43.41
C MET A 1 -29.40 -77.19 -43.56
N GLN A 2 -28.46 -78.07 -43.45
CA GLN A 2 -27.07 -78.12 -43.90
C GLN A 2 -26.15 -77.01 -43.40
N GLN A 3 -25.32 -77.30 -42.41
CA GLN A 3 -24.07 -78.10 -42.42
C GLN A 3 -23.05 -77.61 -43.43
N ALA A 4 -21.94 -77.05 -42.92
CA ALA A 4 -20.67 -77.80 -42.89
C ALA A 4 -19.55 -76.92 -42.31
N ALA A 5 -18.76 -77.52 -41.40
CA ALA A 5 -17.42 -77.10 -40.97
C ALA A 5 -16.41 -77.85 -41.87
N PRO A 6 -15.07 -77.87 -41.54
CA PRO A 6 -14.07 -76.83 -41.30
C PRO A 6 -12.80 -77.03 -42.15
N ALA A 7 -11.84 -76.14 -42.18
CA ALA A 7 -10.45 -76.48 -42.54
C ALA A 7 -9.52 -75.37 -42.03
N ALA A 8 -8.71 -75.70 -41.15
CA ALA A 8 -7.26 -76.01 -41.19
C ALA A 8 -6.32 -74.77 -41.08
N ILE A 9 -5.60 -74.88 -40.03
CA ILE A 9 -4.46 -74.12 -39.53
C ILE A 9 -3.34 -74.00 -40.58
N GLN A 10 -2.82 -72.77 -40.74
CA GLN A 10 -1.44 -72.58 -41.15
C GLN A 10 -0.78 -71.45 -40.32
N ASN A 11 0.23 -71.85 -39.56
CA ASN A 11 1.18 -71.04 -38.85
C ASN A 11 2.04 -70.25 -39.84
N ASP A 12 2.08 -68.98 -39.71
CA ASP A 12 3.21 -68.18 -40.20
C ASP A 12 3.69 -67.24 -39.14
N ARG A 13 4.92 -67.49 -38.70
CA ARG A 13 5.66 -66.62 -37.77
C ARG A 13 6.16 -65.43 -38.54
N ASN A 14 5.79 -64.22 -38.09
CA ASN A 14 6.50 -62.99 -38.46
C ASN A 14 6.82 -62.19 -37.21
N PRO A 15 8.00 -61.55 -37.12
CA PRO A 15 8.56 -61.02 -35.88
C PRO A 15 7.96 -59.70 -35.50
N MET A 16 7.70 -59.54 -34.21
CA MET A 16 7.28 -58.31 -33.57
C MET A 16 8.31 -57.18 -33.79
N THR A 17 7.97 -56.22 -34.62
CA THR A 17 8.63 -54.91 -34.64
C THR A 17 8.07 -54.09 -33.45
N ARG A 18 8.82 -54.02 -32.36
CA ARG A 18 8.54 -53.10 -31.25
C ARG A 18 8.75 -51.66 -31.74
N LEU A 19 7.68 -50.94 -31.98
CA LEU A 19 7.70 -49.49 -32.12
C LEU A 19 7.93 -48.89 -30.74
N LEU A 20 9.15 -48.47 -30.44
CA LEU A 20 9.48 -47.61 -29.30
C LEU A 20 8.90 -46.22 -29.60
N LEU A 21 7.77 -45.91 -28.99
CA LEU A 21 7.22 -44.57 -28.94
C LEU A 21 8.09 -43.78 -27.96
N THR A 22 9.10 -43.09 -28.48
CA THR A 22 9.90 -42.11 -27.71
C THR A 22 9.04 -40.89 -27.50
N CYS A 23 8.40 -40.79 -26.33
CA CYS A 23 7.86 -39.53 -25.86
C CYS A 23 9.03 -38.54 -25.66
N LEU A 24 9.26 -37.65 -26.63
CA LEU A 24 10.04 -36.46 -26.42
C LEU A 24 9.24 -35.58 -25.41
N LEU A 25 9.60 -35.68 -24.16
CA LEU A 25 9.34 -34.60 -23.23
C LEU A 25 10.14 -33.37 -23.74
N ALA A 26 9.48 -32.48 -24.44
CA ALA A 26 10.01 -31.16 -24.67
C ALA A 26 10.08 -30.49 -23.28
N ALA A 27 11.25 -30.55 -22.66
CA ALA A 27 11.58 -29.66 -21.56
C ALA A 27 11.44 -28.23 -22.14
N ALA A 28 10.43 -27.49 -21.68
CA ALA A 28 10.33 -26.07 -21.97
C ALA A 28 11.62 -25.44 -21.39
N ALA A 29 12.53 -25.06 -22.26
CA ALA A 29 13.67 -24.24 -21.88
C ALA A 29 13.11 -22.98 -21.20
N PRO A 30 13.69 -22.53 -20.07
CA PRO A 30 13.30 -21.27 -19.50
C PRO A 30 13.43 -20.21 -20.60
N ALA A 31 12.37 -19.47 -20.86
CA ALA A 31 12.39 -18.36 -21.81
C ALA A 31 13.32 -17.30 -21.22
N PHE A 32 14.57 -17.30 -21.65
CA PHE A 32 15.49 -16.24 -21.28
C PHE A 32 14.92 -14.90 -21.76
N GLY A 33 14.85 -13.93 -20.87
CA GLY A 33 14.44 -12.58 -21.18
C GLY A 33 15.30 -12.03 -22.32
N ARG A 34 14.69 -11.30 -23.25
CA ARG A 34 15.40 -10.63 -24.32
C ARG A 34 15.96 -9.31 -23.77
N THR A 35 17.29 -9.14 -23.76
CA THR A 35 17.91 -7.83 -23.57
C THR A 35 17.49 -6.93 -24.73
N LEU A 36 16.88 -5.81 -24.38
CA LEU A 36 16.43 -4.79 -25.33
C LEU A 36 17.52 -3.74 -25.53
N ASP A 37 18.21 -3.36 -24.46
CA ASP A 37 19.26 -2.35 -24.45
C ASP A 37 20.19 -2.51 -23.25
N GLY A 38 21.51 -2.52 -23.49
CA GLY A 38 22.55 -2.45 -22.47
C GLY A 38 22.99 -1.03 -22.11
N PHE A 39 22.39 0.00 -22.70
CA PHE A 39 22.78 1.42 -22.56
C PHE A 39 24.24 1.74 -22.89
N ASP A 40 24.88 0.89 -23.69
CA ASP A 40 26.28 1.06 -24.11
C ASP A 40 26.46 2.16 -25.14
N ASP A 41 25.41 2.43 -25.94
CA ASP A 41 25.41 3.45 -27.03
C ASP A 41 24.54 4.66 -26.66
N PRO A 42 25.12 5.75 -26.14
CA PRO A 42 24.37 6.96 -25.82
C PRO A 42 23.67 7.60 -27.02
N SER A 43 24.16 7.38 -28.25
CA SER A 43 23.59 7.99 -29.47
C SER A 43 22.22 7.39 -29.84
N ALA A 44 21.89 6.22 -29.31
CA ALA A 44 20.59 5.59 -29.48
C ALA A 44 19.47 6.24 -28.63
N TRP A 45 19.83 7.08 -27.69
CA TRP A 45 18.92 7.73 -26.76
C TRP A 45 18.91 9.25 -26.97
N GLN A 46 17.73 9.84 -26.83
CA GLN A 46 17.51 11.28 -26.93
C GLN A 46 17.04 11.84 -25.60
N VAL A 47 17.52 13.03 -25.26
CA VAL A 47 16.99 13.79 -24.13
C VAL A 47 15.62 14.36 -24.49
N VAL A 48 14.65 14.21 -23.59
CA VAL A 48 13.35 14.87 -23.63
C VAL A 48 13.18 15.65 -22.33
N ALA A 49 12.95 16.96 -22.44
CA ALA A 49 12.82 17.82 -21.26
C ALA A 49 11.79 18.92 -21.52
N SER A 50 11.16 19.39 -20.43
CA SER A 50 10.31 20.58 -20.45
C SER A 50 11.15 21.84 -20.65
N ASP A 51 10.51 22.92 -21.12
CA ASP A 51 11.15 24.23 -21.23
C ASP A 51 11.78 24.66 -19.91
N GLN A 52 12.97 25.27 -19.98
CA GLN A 52 13.77 25.72 -18.83
C GLN A 52 14.34 24.62 -17.94
N VAL A 53 14.03 23.35 -18.17
CA VAL A 53 14.67 22.22 -17.49
C VAL A 53 15.95 21.86 -18.22
N SER A 54 17.07 21.83 -17.49
CA SER A 54 18.35 21.37 -18.04
C SER A 54 18.44 19.85 -17.90
N ALA A 55 18.82 19.17 -18.98
CA ALA A 55 19.04 17.73 -18.97
C ALA A 55 20.11 17.31 -19.98
N GLN A 56 20.92 16.32 -19.62
CA GLN A 56 21.94 15.75 -20.50
C GLN A 56 22.17 14.26 -20.19
N LEU A 57 22.67 13.54 -21.18
CA LEU A 57 23.05 12.13 -21.03
C LEU A 57 24.56 12.01 -20.84
N ARG A 58 24.95 11.13 -19.94
CA ARG A 58 26.36 10.84 -19.64
C ARG A 58 26.58 9.34 -19.49
N ALA A 59 27.51 8.79 -20.29
CA ALA A 59 27.92 7.40 -20.16
C ALA A 59 28.82 7.20 -18.93
N VAL A 60 28.58 6.13 -18.21
CA VAL A 60 29.35 5.72 -17.02
C VAL A 60 29.64 4.21 -17.10
N PRO A 61 30.54 3.65 -16.25
CA PRO A 61 30.69 2.20 -16.14
C PRO A 61 29.37 1.54 -15.71
N GLY A 62 28.99 0.49 -16.41
CA GLY A 62 27.78 -0.28 -16.18
C GLY A 62 27.86 -1.20 -14.95
N ARG A 63 26.73 -1.85 -14.64
CA ARG A 63 26.58 -2.75 -13.50
C ARG A 63 27.48 -3.99 -13.60
N ASP A 64 27.45 -4.66 -14.74
CA ASP A 64 28.11 -5.96 -14.96
C ASP A 64 29.24 -5.87 -16.01
N GLY A 65 29.86 -4.71 -16.15
CA GLY A 65 30.79 -4.34 -17.24
C GLY A 65 30.04 -3.53 -18.32
N GLY A 66 30.73 -3.12 -19.39
CA GLY A 66 30.13 -2.24 -20.39
C GLY A 66 29.87 -0.82 -19.88
N LYS A 67 28.85 -0.18 -20.41
CA LYS A 67 28.45 1.18 -20.04
C LYS A 67 27.00 1.19 -19.55
N ALA A 68 26.68 2.18 -18.74
CA ALA A 68 25.33 2.58 -18.36
C ALA A 68 25.13 4.04 -18.77
N LEU A 69 23.89 4.49 -18.84
CA LEU A 69 23.55 5.85 -19.24
C LEU A 69 22.88 6.59 -18.08
N CYS A 70 23.50 7.70 -17.67
CA CYS A 70 22.93 8.58 -16.65
C CYS A 70 22.25 9.78 -17.29
N LEU A 71 21.07 10.10 -16.81
CA LEU A 71 20.35 11.35 -17.03
C LEU A 71 20.74 12.30 -15.89
N ASP A 72 21.55 13.29 -16.19
CA ASP A 72 21.85 14.39 -15.28
C ASP A 72 20.85 15.52 -15.58
N TYR A 73 20.17 16.05 -14.55
CA TYR A 73 19.13 17.04 -14.73
C TYR A 73 19.14 18.13 -13.65
N ASP A 74 18.58 19.30 -13.98
CA ASP A 74 18.25 20.38 -13.07
C ASP A 74 16.91 20.99 -13.48
N PHE A 75 15.96 21.02 -12.56
CA PHE A 75 14.65 21.64 -12.82
C PHE A 75 14.69 23.18 -12.80
N ASN A 76 15.80 23.79 -12.35
CA ASN A 76 15.97 25.25 -12.30
C ASN A 76 14.82 25.99 -11.59
N GLY A 77 14.14 25.31 -10.65
CA GLY A 77 13.01 25.86 -9.89
C GLY A 77 11.69 25.89 -10.64
N VAL A 78 11.60 25.34 -11.86
CA VAL A 78 10.35 25.29 -12.64
C VAL A 78 9.70 23.90 -12.57
N SER A 79 8.40 23.83 -12.82
CA SER A 79 7.67 22.58 -12.99
C SER A 79 8.05 21.95 -14.35
N GLY A 80 8.05 20.63 -14.43
CA GLY A 80 8.31 19.94 -15.69
C GLY A 80 8.92 18.57 -15.52
N HIS A 81 9.59 18.09 -16.54
CA HIS A 81 10.20 16.78 -16.57
C HIS A 81 11.55 16.79 -17.31
N ALA A 82 12.38 15.81 -16.95
CA ALA A 82 13.58 15.43 -17.70
C ALA A 82 13.53 13.93 -17.98
N GLY A 83 13.87 13.52 -19.18
CA GLY A 83 13.80 12.11 -19.58
C GLY A 83 14.79 11.74 -20.67
N LEU A 84 14.91 10.44 -20.89
CA LEU A 84 15.59 9.84 -22.03
C LEU A 84 14.62 8.93 -22.76
N GLN A 85 14.58 9.07 -24.08
CA GLN A 85 13.68 8.35 -24.97
C GLN A 85 14.48 7.65 -26.07
N ARG A 86 14.01 6.49 -26.51
CA ARG A 86 14.57 5.72 -27.60
C ARG A 86 13.49 5.17 -28.51
N GLU A 87 13.73 5.22 -29.84
CA GLU A 87 12.97 4.43 -30.80
C GLU A 87 13.28 2.95 -30.60
N LEU A 88 12.28 2.19 -30.19
CA LEU A 88 12.38 0.77 -29.89
C LEU A 88 11.04 0.09 -30.17
N PRO A 89 10.78 -0.30 -31.44
CA PRO A 89 9.53 -0.97 -31.79
C PRO A 89 9.41 -2.32 -31.09
N LEU A 90 8.35 -2.50 -30.30
CA LEU A 90 8.09 -3.70 -29.52
C LEU A 90 6.68 -4.22 -29.78
N ALA A 91 6.57 -5.56 -29.81
CA ALA A 91 5.29 -6.28 -29.71
C ALA A 91 5.35 -7.13 -28.45
N TYR A 92 4.24 -7.15 -27.70
CA TYR A 92 4.20 -7.75 -26.38
C TYR A 92 3.49 -9.09 -26.39
N PRO A 93 3.99 -10.09 -25.63
CA PRO A 93 3.24 -11.32 -25.35
C PRO A 93 2.06 -11.03 -24.42
N ASP A 94 1.23 -12.03 -24.18
CA ASP A 94 0.06 -11.90 -23.32
C ASP A 94 0.40 -11.61 -21.86
N ASN A 95 1.56 -12.09 -21.37
CA ASN A 95 2.07 -11.74 -20.06
C ASN A 95 3.59 -11.55 -20.12
N TYR A 96 4.07 -10.51 -19.46
CA TYR A 96 5.49 -10.13 -19.50
C TYR A 96 5.84 -9.21 -18.34
N ARG A 97 7.13 -9.01 -18.13
CA ARG A 97 7.69 -7.92 -17.33
C ARG A 97 8.83 -7.24 -18.06
N PHE A 98 8.99 -5.97 -17.80
CA PHE A 98 10.25 -5.26 -18.03
C PHE A 98 11.10 -5.39 -16.77
N ALA A 99 12.42 -5.51 -16.96
CA ALA A 99 13.40 -5.40 -15.89
C ALA A 99 14.55 -4.52 -16.38
N PHE A 100 15.09 -3.70 -15.49
CA PHE A 100 16.26 -2.86 -15.75
C PHE A 100 17.00 -2.56 -14.44
N ALA A 101 18.29 -2.28 -14.53
CA ALA A 101 19.06 -1.82 -13.39
C ALA A 101 18.98 -0.30 -13.30
N LEU A 102 18.82 0.20 -12.07
CA LEU A 102 18.70 1.62 -11.76
C LEU A 102 19.52 1.97 -10.53
N ARG A 103 20.21 3.12 -10.59
CA ARG A 103 20.76 3.80 -9.41
C ARG A 103 20.64 5.31 -9.61
N GLY A 104 20.62 6.08 -8.52
CA GLY A 104 20.52 7.53 -8.63
C GLY A 104 20.85 8.28 -7.36
N ASP A 105 21.34 9.50 -7.53
CA ASP A 105 21.42 10.53 -6.51
C ASP A 105 20.48 11.66 -6.92
N SER A 106 19.28 11.61 -6.39
CA SER A 106 18.16 12.45 -6.83
C SER A 106 17.22 12.71 -5.65
N PRO A 107 16.65 13.93 -5.55
CA PRO A 107 15.48 14.16 -4.71
C PRO A 107 14.34 13.20 -5.07
N ARG A 108 13.38 13.02 -4.18
CA ARG A 108 12.23 12.12 -4.39
C ARG A 108 11.23 12.70 -5.39
N ASN A 109 11.67 12.82 -6.63
CA ASN A 109 10.82 13.12 -7.77
C ASN A 109 10.09 11.87 -8.24
N ASP A 110 9.14 12.00 -9.17
CA ASP A 110 8.42 10.84 -9.70
C ASP A 110 9.27 10.14 -10.77
N LEU A 111 9.35 8.81 -10.69
CA LEU A 111 9.93 7.98 -11.75
C LEU A 111 8.82 7.46 -12.65
N GLN A 112 8.92 7.74 -13.95
CA GLN A 112 7.96 7.27 -14.95
C GLN A 112 8.68 6.41 -15.99
N PHE A 113 8.13 5.23 -16.26
CA PHE A 113 8.51 4.36 -17.37
C PHE A 113 7.38 4.39 -18.38
N LYS A 114 7.63 4.88 -19.59
CA LYS A 114 6.61 5.12 -20.61
C LYS A 114 6.85 4.28 -21.85
N LEU A 115 5.76 3.84 -22.45
CA LEU A 115 5.69 3.10 -23.71
C LEU A 115 4.74 3.86 -24.63
N ILE A 116 5.26 4.30 -25.77
CA ILE A 116 4.61 5.27 -26.63
C ILE A 116 4.35 4.62 -27.99
N ASP A 117 3.18 4.83 -28.56
CA ASP A 117 2.83 4.33 -29.89
C ASP A 117 3.59 5.02 -31.02
N ALA A 118 3.43 4.55 -32.26
CA ALA A 118 4.12 5.11 -33.41
C ALA A 118 3.67 6.55 -33.73
N GLY A 119 2.42 6.89 -33.45
CA GLY A 119 1.88 8.24 -33.62
C GLY A 119 2.40 9.23 -32.57
N GLY A 120 2.75 8.73 -31.40
CA GLY A 120 3.15 9.57 -30.26
C GLY A 120 1.98 10.07 -29.41
N ASP A 121 0.75 9.73 -29.79
CA ASP A 121 -0.45 10.25 -29.15
C ASP A 121 -0.92 9.39 -27.98
N ASN A 122 -0.65 8.07 -28.03
CA ASN A 122 -1.05 7.14 -27.00
C ASN A 122 0.15 6.71 -26.18
N VAL A 123 0.01 6.82 -24.86
CA VAL A 123 1.05 6.50 -23.89
C VAL A 123 0.51 5.54 -22.84
N TRP A 124 1.28 4.50 -22.58
CA TRP A 124 1.13 3.61 -21.43
C TRP A 124 2.33 3.82 -20.52
N TRP A 125 2.11 3.74 -19.23
CA TRP A 125 3.16 4.00 -18.26
C TRP A 125 3.07 3.18 -16.98
N VAL A 126 4.19 3.16 -16.26
CA VAL A 126 4.23 2.96 -14.81
C VAL A 126 4.69 4.28 -14.21
N ASN A 127 3.87 4.89 -13.36
CA ASN A 127 4.20 6.10 -12.61
C ASN A 127 4.46 5.75 -11.14
N ARG A 128 5.62 6.12 -10.63
CA ARG A 128 6.02 5.92 -9.22
C ARG A 128 6.24 7.28 -8.57
N PRO A 129 5.22 7.86 -7.94
CA PRO A 129 5.33 9.14 -7.26
C PRO A 129 6.29 9.06 -6.06
N HIS A 130 6.98 10.17 -5.78
CA HIS A 130 7.92 10.28 -4.67
C HIS A 130 8.94 9.14 -4.58
N TYR A 131 9.47 8.74 -5.71
CA TYR A 131 10.36 7.58 -5.80
C TYR A 131 11.66 7.79 -5.02
N ALA A 132 12.00 6.83 -4.18
CA ALA A 132 13.29 6.79 -3.48
C ALA A 132 14.33 6.15 -4.39
N PHE A 133 15.14 6.97 -5.06
CA PHE A 133 16.18 6.47 -5.97
C PHE A 133 17.27 5.74 -5.18
N PRO A 134 17.56 4.47 -5.48
CA PRO A 134 18.61 3.71 -4.81
C PRO A 134 19.98 4.26 -5.19
N ARG A 135 20.90 4.36 -4.22
CA ARG A 135 22.28 4.81 -4.50
C ARG A 135 23.15 3.74 -5.14
N ASP A 136 22.81 2.48 -4.89
CA ASP A 136 23.47 1.33 -5.48
C ASP A 136 22.63 0.72 -6.59
N TRP A 137 23.28 0.00 -7.53
CA TRP A 137 22.57 -0.69 -8.60
C TRP A 137 21.51 -1.64 -8.04
N THR A 138 20.26 -1.36 -8.36
CA THR A 138 19.11 -2.13 -7.94
C THR A 138 18.29 -2.52 -9.16
N GLU A 139 17.88 -3.78 -9.24
CA GLU A 139 16.96 -4.22 -10.28
C GLU A 139 15.55 -3.71 -9.99
N VAL A 140 14.96 -3.06 -10.98
CA VAL A 140 13.57 -2.61 -10.99
C VAL A 140 12.82 -3.43 -12.04
N ALA A 141 11.66 -3.96 -11.66
CA ALA A 141 10.84 -4.73 -12.59
C ALA A 141 9.40 -4.21 -12.60
N TYR A 142 8.82 -4.17 -13.81
CA TYR A 142 7.43 -3.78 -14.03
C TYR A 142 6.70 -4.87 -14.81
N LYS A 143 5.71 -5.48 -14.18
CA LYS A 143 4.85 -6.48 -14.82
C LYS A 143 3.80 -5.81 -15.69
N ARG A 144 3.33 -6.51 -16.74
CA ARG A 144 2.28 -6.03 -17.64
C ARG A 144 1.10 -5.38 -16.89
N ARG A 145 0.62 -5.99 -15.80
CA ARG A 145 -0.52 -5.50 -15.01
C ARG A 145 -0.31 -4.13 -14.35
N GLN A 146 0.96 -3.69 -14.20
CA GLN A 146 1.32 -2.40 -13.63
C GLN A 146 1.43 -1.30 -14.69
N ILE A 147 1.33 -1.68 -15.96
CA ILE A 147 1.43 -0.75 -17.09
C ILE A 147 0.01 -0.36 -17.49
N ASP A 148 -0.40 0.84 -17.14
CA ASP A 148 -1.70 1.39 -17.44
C ASP A 148 -1.65 2.40 -18.58
N LYS A 149 -2.77 2.57 -19.29
CA LYS A 149 -2.90 3.67 -20.24
C LYS A 149 -2.94 4.99 -19.51
N ALA A 150 -1.93 5.83 -19.80
CA ALA A 150 -1.80 7.16 -19.20
C ALA A 150 -2.73 8.18 -19.89
N TRP A 151 -2.63 8.28 -21.24
CA TRP A 151 -3.45 9.17 -22.05
C TRP A 151 -3.44 8.72 -23.51
N GLY A 152 -4.25 9.39 -24.33
CA GLY A 152 -4.33 9.24 -25.78
C GLY A 152 -5.73 8.88 -26.25
N PRO A 153 -6.03 9.16 -27.53
CA PRO A 153 -7.35 9.03 -28.12
C PRO A 153 -7.81 7.58 -28.36
N ASP A 154 -6.88 6.62 -28.46
CA ASP A 154 -7.24 5.21 -28.65
C ASP A 154 -8.04 4.70 -27.42
N PRO A 155 -9.25 4.14 -27.58
CA PRO A 155 -9.99 3.56 -26.46
C PRO A 155 -9.38 2.27 -25.90
N GLU A 156 -8.47 1.59 -26.63
CA GLU A 156 -7.82 0.36 -26.17
C GLU A 156 -6.88 0.66 -25.01
N ARG A 157 -7.13 0.04 -23.88
CA ARG A 157 -6.30 0.19 -22.69
C ARG A 157 -5.16 -0.82 -22.64
N THR A 158 -5.31 -1.94 -23.34
CA THR A 158 -4.32 -3.02 -23.33
C THR A 158 -3.18 -2.70 -24.28
N LEU A 159 -1.98 -2.55 -23.76
CA LEU A 159 -0.78 -2.34 -24.57
C LEU A 159 -0.40 -3.62 -25.34
N ARG A 160 -0.45 -3.56 -26.67
CA ARG A 160 -0.04 -4.66 -27.55
C ARG A 160 1.23 -4.37 -28.33
N ARG A 161 1.49 -3.11 -28.63
CA ARG A 161 2.66 -2.63 -29.38
C ARG A 161 3.03 -1.24 -28.91
N SER A 162 4.32 -0.93 -28.93
CA SER A 162 4.84 0.44 -28.84
C SER A 162 5.94 0.66 -29.85
N ALA A 163 6.26 1.91 -30.14
CA ALA A 163 7.36 2.31 -30.99
C ALA A 163 8.53 2.88 -30.19
N ARG A 164 8.26 3.48 -29.04
CA ARG A 164 9.27 4.15 -28.21
C ARG A 164 9.19 3.72 -26.76
N VAL A 165 10.34 3.75 -26.09
CA VAL A 165 10.51 3.59 -24.65
C VAL A 165 11.09 4.88 -24.08
N GLU A 166 10.56 5.35 -22.95
CA GLU A 166 11.00 6.56 -22.28
C GLU A 166 11.08 6.34 -20.76
N PHE A 167 12.18 6.79 -20.17
CA PHE A 167 12.33 6.96 -18.74
C PHE A 167 12.29 8.46 -18.42
N THR A 168 11.43 8.84 -17.49
CA THR A 168 11.21 10.24 -17.15
C THR A 168 11.30 10.45 -15.64
N ILE A 169 11.96 11.52 -15.25
CA ILE A 169 11.91 12.08 -13.91
C ILE A 169 10.99 13.30 -13.98
N TYR A 170 9.86 13.24 -13.28
CA TYR A 170 8.90 14.34 -13.22
C TYR A 170 9.05 15.11 -11.91
N ASN A 171 9.06 16.43 -12.00
CA ASN A 171 9.24 17.32 -10.86
C ASN A 171 8.12 17.17 -9.83
N ARG A 172 8.46 16.63 -8.67
CA ARG A 172 7.59 16.59 -7.50
C ARG A 172 8.16 17.43 -6.36
N VAL A 173 9.44 17.25 -6.06
CA VAL A 173 10.19 17.98 -5.04
C VAL A 173 11.10 19.03 -5.67
N GLY A 174 11.44 18.84 -6.94
CA GLY A 174 12.33 19.73 -7.66
C GLY A 174 13.80 19.37 -7.53
N GLY A 175 14.65 20.39 -7.67
CA GLY A 175 16.09 20.29 -7.52
C GLY A 175 16.80 19.67 -8.71
N ARG A 176 18.03 19.23 -8.48
CA ARG A 176 18.90 18.58 -9.46
C ARG A 176 19.23 17.16 -9.03
N GLY A 177 19.53 16.31 -10.00
CA GLY A 177 19.90 14.92 -9.71
C GLY A 177 20.56 14.23 -10.88
N SER A 178 21.01 13.01 -10.63
CA SER A 178 21.58 12.09 -11.62
C SER A 178 20.96 10.70 -11.43
N VAL A 179 20.33 10.17 -12.47
CA VAL A 179 19.72 8.84 -12.45
C VAL A 179 20.26 8.01 -13.59
N CYS A 180 20.81 6.85 -13.27
CA CYS A 180 21.49 5.97 -14.23
C CYS A 180 20.68 4.70 -14.48
N PHE A 181 20.66 4.26 -15.74
CA PHE A 181 19.94 3.09 -16.22
C PHE A 181 20.90 2.13 -16.92
N ASP A 182 20.62 0.82 -16.76
CA ASP A 182 21.38 -0.25 -17.38
C ASP A 182 20.49 -1.48 -17.59
N ASP A 183 20.87 -2.37 -18.51
CA ASP A 183 20.33 -3.72 -18.72
C ASP A 183 18.80 -3.77 -18.85
N LEU A 184 18.22 -3.01 -19.79
CA LEU A 184 16.79 -3.07 -20.09
C LEU A 184 16.43 -4.40 -20.77
N ARG A 185 15.53 -5.16 -20.16
CA ARG A 185 15.08 -6.48 -20.62
C ARG A 185 13.56 -6.54 -20.73
N LEU A 186 13.08 -7.35 -21.68
CA LEU A 186 11.68 -7.77 -21.76
C LEU A 186 11.63 -9.29 -21.55
N GLU A 187 10.96 -9.71 -20.51
CA GLU A 187 10.87 -11.11 -20.09
C GLU A 187 9.43 -11.60 -20.24
N PRO A 188 9.17 -12.57 -21.13
CA PRO A 188 7.87 -13.23 -21.17
C PRO A 188 7.60 -13.97 -19.86
N LEU A 189 6.39 -13.86 -19.37
CA LEU A 189 5.92 -14.58 -18.18
C LEU A 189 4.85 -15.61 -18.57
N PRO A 190 4.68 -16.67 -17.77
CA PRO A 190 3.54 -17.57 -17.91
C PRO A 190 2.21 -16.79 -17.88
N ALA A 191 1.17 -17.36 -18.48
CA ALA A 191 -0.17 -16.78 -18.37
C ALA A 191 -0.55 -16.57 -16.89
N GLY A 192 -1.15 -15.41 -16.60
CA GLY A 192 -1.61 -15.08 -15.26
C GLY A 192 -2.62 -16.11 -14.75
N ASP A 193 -2.54 -16.45 -13.48
CA ASP A 193 -3.47 -17.36 -12.83
C ASP A 193 -4.52 -16.58 -12.02
N ALA A 194 -5.72 -16.53 -12.55
CA ALA A 194 -6.87 -15.87 -11.92
C ALA A 194 -7.65 -16.78 -10.94
N SER A 195 -7.20 -18.03 -10.72
CA SER A 195 -7.87 -18.92 -9.77
C SER A 195 -7.79 -18.36 -8.34
N PRO A 196 -8.73 -18.69 -7.45
CA PRO A 196 -8.68 -18.27 -6.05
C PRO A 196 -7.36 -18.66 -5.38
N LEU A 197 -6.91 -17.80 -4.44
CA LEU A 197 -5.76 -18.09 -3.59
C LEU A 197 -6.19 -19.08 -2.50
N VAL A 198 -5.91 -20.36 -2.71
CA VAL A 198 -6.20 -21.42 -1.74
C VAL A 198 -4.86 -21.93 -1.21
N ALA A 199 -4.71 -21.94 0.11
CA ALA A 199 -3.52 -22.41 0.78
C ALA A 199 -3.80 -23.69 1.55
N THR A 200 -2.81 -24.60 1.58
CA THR A 200 -2.79 -25.74 2.51
C THR A 200 -1.90 -25.38 3.69
N ALA A 201 -2.45 -25.47 4.91
CA ALA A 201 -1.74 -25.11 6.12
C ALA A 201 -1.01 -26.32 6.74
N SER A 202 0.21 -26.09 7.22
CA SER A 202 1.00 -27.02 8.03
C SER A 202 1.70 -26.26 9.16
N ALA A 203 2.03 -26.94 10.26
CA ALA A 203 2.68 -26.33 11.40
C ALA A 203 3.96 -27.05 11.83
N ASP A 204 4.89 -26.29 12.39
CA ASP A 204 6.10 -26.79 13.03
C ASP A 204 6.21 -26.15 14.45
N PRO A 205 6.24 -26.95 15.53
CA PRO A 205 6.09 -28.41 15.55
C PRO A 205 4.74 -28.87 14.95
N ALA A 206 4.74 -30.05 14.37
CA ALA A 206 3.59 -30.59 13.66
C ALA A 206 2.34 -30.60 14.57
N ALA A 207 1.24 -30.00 14.09
CA ALA A 207 -0.03 -29.94 14.78
C ALA A 207 -1.16 -30.38 13.85
N ALA A 208 -1.97 -31.35 14.28
CA ALA A 208 -3.10 -31.83 13.51
C ALA A 208 -4.16 -30.75 13.22
N THR A 209 -4.17 -29.69 14.04
CA THR A 209 -5.11 -28.56 13.92
C THR A 209 -4.63 -27.45 12.97
N ALA A 210 -3.46 -27.60 12.33
CA ALA A 210 -2.96 -26.53 11.43
C ALA A 210 -3.94 -26.22 10.29
N ALA A 211 -4.64 -27.24 9.77
CA ALA A 211 -5.62 -27.06 8.69
C ALA A 211 -6.82 -26.17 9.10
N ALA A 212 -7.08 -26.05 10.39
CA ALA A 212 -8.17 -25.21 10.92
C ALA A 212 -8.06 -23.73 10.52
N VAL A 213 -6.85 -23.23 10.19
CA VAL A 213 -6.69 -21.83 9.81
C VAL A 213 -7.15 -21.52 8.37
N THR A 214 -7.48 -22.56 7.59
CA THR A 214 -7.88 -22.44 6.18
C THR A 214 -9.20 -23.17 5.87
N ASP A 215 -9.94 -23.62 6.88
CA ASP A 215 -11.19 -24.38 6.73
C ASP A 215 -12.45 -23.52 6.70
N ASP A 216 -12.29 -22.20 6.85
CA ASP A 216 -13.38 -21.20 6.92
C ASP A 216 -14.38 -21.40 8.10
N ASP A 217 -14.03 -22.25 9.08
CA ASP A 217 -14.82 -22.44 10.29
C ASP A 217 -14.28 -21.57 11.45
N PRO A 218 -15.00 -20.53 11.88
CA PRO A 218 -14.54 -19.65 12.97
C PRO A 218 -14.52 -20.33 14.34
N ALA A 219 -15.10 -21.54 14.49
CA ALA A 219 -15.10 -22.31 15.72
C ALA A 219 -13.81 -23.13 15.90
N THR A 220 -13.08 -23.40 14.84
CA THR A 220 -11.81 -24.13 14.86
C THR A 220 -10.62 -23.18 15.01
N ALA A 221 -9.46 -23.71 15.43
CA ALA A 221 -8.24 -22.91 15.55
C ALA A 221 -6.97 -23.80 15.56
N TRP A 222 -5.89 -23.27 15.02
CA TRP A 222 -4.56 -23.72 15.37
C TRP A 222 -4.13 -23.07 16.67
N ALA A 223 -3.99 -23.89 17.71
CA ALA A 223 -3.67 -23.41 19.06
C ALA A 223 -2.41 -24.09 19.61
N GLY A 224 -1.71 -23.37 20.47
CA GLY A 224 -0.48 -23.87 21.08
C GLY A 224 0.06 -22.95 22.16
N ARG A 225 1.31 -23.20 22.55
CA ARG A 225 2.07 -22.35 23.48
C ARG A 225 3.30 -21.79 22.78
N PHE A 226 3.68 -20.60 23.18
CA PHE A 226 4.93 -20.00 22.71
C PHE A 226 6.13 -20.75 23.32
N ASP A 227 7.15 -20.97 22.50
CA ASP A 227 8.45 -21.47 22.92
C ASP A 227 9.52 -20.56 22.29
N ALA A 228 10.29 -19.89 23.11
CA ALA A 228 11.34 -18.98 22.64
C ALA A 228 12.51 -19.71 21.97
N ARG A 229 12.73 -20.99 22.29
CA ARG A 229 13.78 -21.81 21.67
C ARG A 229 13.35 -22.42 20.34
N HIS A 230 12.06 -22.79 20.24
CA HIS A 230 11.44 -23.38 19.08
C HIS A 230 10.12 -22.67 18.77
N PRO A 231 10.21 -21.44 18.21
CA PRO A 231 9.01 -20.66 17.93
C PRO A 231 8.03 -21.42 17.03
N PRO A 232 6.74 -21.48 17.38
CA PRO A 232 5.73 -22.09 16.55
C PRO A 232 5.69 -21.44 15.17
N ARG A 233 5.61 -22.27 14.12
CA ARG A 233 5.55 -21.82 12.73
C ARG A 233 4.34 -22.38 12.05
N LEU A 234 3.63 -21.54 11.31
CA LEU A 234 2.57 -21.93 10.40
C LEU A 234 3.03 -21.67 8.98
N THR A 235 2.97 -22.69 8.13
CA THR A 235 3.30 -22.58 6.70
C THR A 235 2.04 -22.73 5.87
N LEU A 236 1.81 -21.79 4.96
CA LEU A 236 0.74 -21.79 3.97
C LEU A 236 1.36 -22.09 2.60
N ASP A 237 1.02 -23.24 1.98
CA ASP A 237 1.46 -23.65 0.64
C ASP A 237 0.35 -23.33 -0.37
N LEU A 238 0.63 -22.47 -1.33
CA LEU A 238 -0.26 -22.11 -2.45
C LEU A 238 -0.20 -23.10 -3.63
N GLY A 239 0.56 -24.22 -3.47
CA GLY A 239 0.73 -25.24 -4.48
C GLY A 239 1.69 -24.87 -5.62
N LYS A 240 1.79 -23.59 -5.96
CA LYS A 240 2.66 -23.02 -6.98
C LYS A 240 2.96 -21.54 -6.65
N PRO A 241 3.96 -20.91 -7.27
CA PRO A 241 4.18 -19.48 -7.13
C PRO A 241 2.94 -18.68 -7.54
N ARG A 242 2.48 -17.78 -6.69
CA ARG A 242 1.31 -16.93 -6.86
C ARG A 242 1.64 -15.50 -6.42
N GLU A 243 1.01 -14.54 -7.07
CA GLU A 243 1.01 -13.15 -6.62
C GLU A 243 -0.10 -12.93 -5.60
N PHE A 244 0.20 -12.14 -4.58
CA PHE A 244 -0.74 -11.77 -3.52
C PHE A 244 -0.37 -10.41 -2.92
N GLY A 245 -1.33 -9.80 -2.19
CA GLY A 245 -1.17 -8.46 -1.61
C GLY A 245 -0.99 -8.45 -0.10
N GLY A 246 -1.30 -9.54 0.59
CA GLY A 246 -1.24 -9.53 2.05
C GLY A 246 -1.73 -10.78 2.73
N LEU A 247 -1.90 -10.65 4.04
CA LEU A 247 -2.53 -11.64 4.91
C LEU A 247 -3.60 -10.98 5.77
N SER A 248 -4.68 -11.69 6.03
CA SER A 248 -5.59 -11.41 7.14
C SER A 248 -5.55 -12.56 8.14
N LEU A 249 -5.39 -12.23 9.42
CA LEU A 249 -5.30 -13.18 10.52
C LEU A 249 -6.44 -12.92 11.50
N GLN A 250 -7.09 -13.96 11.97
CA GLN A 250 -8.11 -13.87 13.02
C GLN A 250 -7.67 -14.68 14.23
N TRP A 251 -7.42 -14.00 15.33
CA TRP A 251 -7.01 -14.61 16.58
C TRP A 251 -8.21 -15.03 17.43
N GLY A 252 -8.05 -16.10 18.19
CA GLY A 252 -9.05 -16.58 19.14
C GLY A 252 -8.90 -15.97 20.53
N GLY A 253 -9.96 -16.05 21.35
CA GLY A 253 -9.99 -15.50 22.71
C GLY A 253 -9.02 -16.15 23.70
N ALA A 254 -8.39 -17.29 23.37
CA ALA A 254 -7.45 -18.00 24.25
C ALA A 254 -6.03 -17.42 24.26
N GLY A 255 -5.76 -16.39 23.45
CA GLY A 255 -4.47 -15.73 23.31
C GLY A 255 -4.10 -15.49 21.86
N TYR A 256 -3.15 -14.60 21.64
CA TYR A 256 -2.68 -14.21 20.32
C TYR A 256 -1.18 -13.93 20.31
N ALA A 257 -0.57 -13.92 19.13
CA ALA A 257 0.80 -13.47 18.98
C ALA A 257 0.82 -11.96 18.79
N SER A 258 1.39 -11.22 19.75
CA SER A 258 1.67 -9.79 19.57
C SER A 258 2.95 -9.54 18.81
N ARG A 259 3.81 -10.58 18.71
CA ARG A 259 5.07 -10.50 17.94
C ARG A 259 5.18 -11.71 17.04
N TYR A 260 5.30 -11.46 15.75
CA TYR A 260 5.47 -12.51 14.74
C TYR A 260 6.15 -11.98 13.48
N ARG A 261 6.67 -12.90 12.68
CA ARG A 261 7.30 -12.63 11.38
C ARG A 261 6.53 -13.27 10.26
N VAL A 262 6.47 -12.59 9.13
CA VAL A 262 6.02 -13.15 7.86
C VAL A 262 7.23 -13.34 6.97
N GLU A 263 7.38 -14.55 6.46
CA GLU A 263 8.48 -14.98 5.61
C GLU A 263 7.94 -15.63 4.35
N LEU A 264 8.62 -15.46 3.23
CA LEU A 264 8.26 -16.02 1.93
C LEU A 264 9.34 -16.95 1.42
N SER A 265 8.94 -17.95 0.63
CA SER A 265 9.84 -18.90 0.00
C SER A 265 9.31 -19.39 -1.34
N ASP A 266 10.22 -19.67 -2.29
CA ASP A 266 9.92 -20.25 -3.60
C ASP A 266 10.30 -21.73 -3.68
N ASP A 267 11.12 -22.22 -2.74
CA ASP A 267 11.65 -23.60 -2.69
C ASP A 267 11.26 -24.36 -1.40
N GLY A 268 10.58 -23.68 -0.45
CA GLY A 268 10.22 -24.25 0.85
C GLY A 268 11.41 -24.45 1.81
N ARG A 269 12.63 -24.04 1.43
CA ARG A 269 13.88 -24.23 2.18
C ARG A 269 14.53 -22.89 2.54
N SER A 270 14.66 -22.03 1.56
CA SER A 270 15.23 -20.69 1.71
C SER A 270 14.11 -19.69 1.99
N TRP A 271 14.19 -18.99 3.12
CA TRP A 271 13.14 -18.09 3.57
C TRP A 271 13.66 -16.66 3.67
N ARG A 272 12.93 -15.74 3.08
CA ARG A 272 13.20 -14.29 3.21
C ARG A 272 12.12 -13.65 4.08
N ARG A 273 12.53 -12.90 5.09
CA ARG A 273 11.63 -12.10 5.91
C ARG A 273 11.12 -10.91 5.09
N VAL A 274 9.81 -10.73 5.09
CA VAL A 274 9.15 -9.62 4.37
C VAL A 274 8.43 -8.66 5.31
N ARG A 275 8.01 -9.13 6.50
CA ARG A 275 7.34 -8.31 7.50
C ARG A 275 7.64 -8.82 8.90
N GLU A 276 7.70 -7.91 9.87
CA GLU A 276 7.71 -8.21 11.30
C GLU A 276 6.68 -7.34 11.99
N VAL A 277 5.79 -7.95 12.75
CA VAL A 277 4.83 -7.29 13.63
C VAL A 277 5.36 -7.39 15.04
N GLY A 278 5.44 -6.28 15.76
CA GLY A 278 6.04 -6.19 17.08
C GLY A 278 5.07 -5.97 18.22
N ASP A 279 3.87 -5.50 17.91
CA ASP A 279 2.90 -4.97 18.87
C ASP A 279 1.44 -5.29 18.52
N GLY A 280 1.19 -6.40 17.80
CA GLY A 280 -0.15 -6.86 17.47
C GLY A 280 -1.05 -6.94 18.72
N ASP A 281 -2.32 -6.59 18.57
CA ASP A 281 -3.29 -6.48 19.66
C ASP A 281 -4.32 -7.62 19.72
N GLY A 282 -4.23 -8.58 18.78
CA GLY A 282 -5.17 -9.69 18.64
C GLY A 282 -6.45 -9.29 17.88
N GLY A 283 -7.47 -10.14 17.94
CA GLY A 283 -8.66 -9.94 17.11
C GLY A 283 -8.35 -10.20 15.62
N SER A 284 -8.33 -9.16 14.81
CA SER A 284 -8.03 -9.26 13.38
C SER A 284 -6.79 -8.45 13.05
N ASP A 285 -5.74 -9.12 12.58
CA ASP A 285 -4.54 -8.46 12.06
C ASP A 285 -4.60 -8.40 10.53
N TRP A 286 -4.29 -7.24 9.98
CA TRP A 286 -4.22 -6.97 8.56
C TRP A 286 -2.77 -6.67 8.17
N VAL A 287 -2.16 -7.55 7.39
CA VAL A 287 -0.73 -7.46 7.05
C VAL A 287 -0.58 -7.16 5.56
N ALA A 288 -0.21 -5.93 5.24
CA ALA A 288 0.09 -5.55 3.87
C ALA A 288 1.41 -6.17 3.40
N LEU A 289 1.39 -6.83 2.25
CA LEU A 289 2.55 -7.43 1.58
C LEU A 289 2.52 -7.01 0.10
N PRO A 290 2.69 -5.72 -0.21
CA PRO A 290 2.54 -5.22 -1.57
C PRO A 290 3.52 -5.90 -2.52
N GLU A 291 3.03 -6.22 -3.74
CA GLU A 291 3.83 -6.80 -4.82
C GLU A 291 4.54 -8.11 -4.46
N SER A 292 3.97 -8.89 -3.54
CA SER A 292 4.54 -10.18 -3.15
C SER A 292 4.21 -11.28 -4.14
N GLU A 293 5.19 -12.14 -4.38
CA GLU A 293 5.08 -13.38 -5.15
C GLU A 293 5.88 -14.49 -4.48
N ALA A 294 5.25 -15.60 -4.20
CA ALA A 294 5.88 -16.79 -3.65
C ALA A 294 4.96 -18.00 -3.75
N ARG A 295 5.49 -19.22 -3.57
CA ARG A 295 4.68 -20.41 -3.35
C ARG A 295 4.31 -20.58 -1.88
N TRP A 296 5.23 -20.28 -0.95
CA TRP A 296 5.04 -20.51 0.47
C TRP A 296 5.11 -19.20 1.27
N LEU A 297 4.18 -19.08 2.21
CA LEU A 297 4.22 -18.08 3.25
C LEU A 297 4.41 -18.78 4.60
N ARG A 298 5.19 -18.19 5.51
CA ARG A 298 5.37 -18.69 6.86
C ARG A 298 5.16 -17.62 7.90
N LEU A 299 4.33 -17.91 8.88
CA LEU A 299 4.23 -17.15 10.11
C LEU A 299 5.11 -17.81 11.17
N THR A 300 6.04 -17.06 11.75
CA THR A 300 6.85 -17.48 12.90
C THR A 300 6.39 -16.69 14.11
N LEU A 301 5.77 -17.35 15.09
CA LEU A 301 5.20 -16.70 16.27
C LEU A 301 6.26 -16.53 17.35
N LEU A 302 6.58 -15.28 17.71
CA LEU A 302 7.69 -14.93 18.61
C LEU A 302 7.24 -14.74 20.06
N GLY A 303 5.94 -14.51 20.31
CA GLY A 303 5.37 -14.34 21.64
C GLY A 303 4.11 -13.49 21.65
N GLY A 304 3.47 -13.44 22.80
CA GLY A 304 2.25 -12.69 23.02
C GLY A 304 2.05 -12.36 24.51
N PRO A 305 0.95 -11.68 24.89
CA PRO A 305 0.66 -11.29 26.27
C PRO A 305 0.33 -12.48 27.18
N ALA A 306 -0.13 -13.59 26.61
CA ALA A 306 -0.40 -14.84 27.30
C ALA A 306 0.59 -15.94 26.88
N PRO A 307 0.78 -17.01 27.67
CA PRO A 307 1.68 -18.12 27.30
C PRO A 307 1.22 -18.92 26.08
N GLY A 308 -0.06 -18.83 25.71
CA GLY A 308 -0.67 -19.57 24.61
C GLY A 308 -1.19 -18.66 23.53
N PHE A 309 -1.51 -19.26 22.38
CA PHE A 309 -2.14 -18.61 21.25
C PHE A 309 -3.22 -19.51 20.65
N ALA A 310 -4.16 -18.89 19.95
CA ALA A 310 -5.12 -19.55 19.08
C ALA A 310 -5.32 -18.71 17.82
N LEU A 311 -4.95 -19.21 16.67
CA LEU A 311 -5.20 -18.59 15.37
C LEU A 311 -6.36 -19.33 14.71
N ARG A 312 -7.48 -18.65 14.51
CA ARG A 312 -8.70 -19.21 13.91
C ARG A 312 -8.61 -19.24 12.40
N GLN A 313 -8.07 -18.16 11.80
CA GLN A 313 -8.04 -18.05 10.37
C GLN A 313 -6.79 -17.31 9.91
N ALA A 314 -6.22 -17.77 8.80
CA ALA A 314 -5.14 -17.12 8.07
C ALA A 314 -5.47 -17.17 6.58
N ARG A 315 -5.79 -16.04 5.98
CA ARG A 315 -6.07 -15.92 4.55
C ARG A 315 -4.95 -15.19 3.85
N VAL A 316 -4.61 -15.70 2.68
CA VAL A 316 -3.73 -14.98 1.75
C VAL A 316 -4.61 -14.09 0.88
N GLU A 317 -4.38 -12.78 0.97
CA GLU A 317 -5.19 -11.77 0.32
C GLU A 317 -4.70 -11.48 -1.11
N PRO A 318 -5.61 -11.21 -2.06
CA PRO A 318 -5.25 -10.95 -3.44
C PRO A 318 -4.44 -9.65 -3.59
N LEU A 319 -3.77 -9.47 -4.73
CA LEU A 319 -2.97 -8.27 -5.02
C LEU A 319 -3.71 -6.96 -4.74
N ALA A 320 -4.99 -6.89 -5.11
CA ALA A 320 -5.82 -5.70 -4.90
C ALA A 320 -5.99 -5.31 -3.42
N PHE A 321 -5.71 -6.22 -2.49
CA PHE A 321 -5.80 -5.94 -1.05
C PHE A 321 -4.86 -4.82 -0.61
N ALA A 322 -3.63 -4.79 -1.15
CA ALA A 322 -2.63 -3.79 -0.79
C ALA A 322 -1.74 -3.41 -1.99
N ALA A 323 -2.34 -3.24 -3.17
CA ALA A 323 -1.61 -2.76 -4.35
C ALA A 323 -1.03 -1.36 -4.12
N THR A 324 -1.76 -0.52 -3.39
CA THR A 324 -1.32 0.76 -2.87
C THR A 324 -1.69 0.89 -1.38
N PRO A 325 -1.11 1.83 -0.63
CA PRO A 325 -1.57 2.11 0.73
C PRO A 325 -3.06 2.46 0.81
N ASN A 326 -3.60 3.17 -0.19
CA ASN A 326 -5.03 3.47 -0.26
C ASN A 326 -5.89 2.21 -0.41
N ASP A 327 -5.44 1.25 -1.23
CA ASP A 327 -6.15 -0.03 -1.40
C ASP A 327 -6.14 -0.84 -0.10
N PHE A 328 -5.01 -0.85 0.60
CA PHE A 328 -4.88 -1.52 1.90
C PHE A 328 -5.87 -0.94 2.92
N ILE A 329 -5.85 0.38 3.14
CA ILE A 329 -6.74 1.05 4.07
C ILE A 329 -8.20 0.84 3.66
N ALA A 330 -8.53 0.93 2.36
CA ALA A 330 -9.88 0.67 1.87
C ALA A 330 -10.34 -0.78 2.10
N SER A 331 -9.42 -1.75 1.99
CA SER A 331 -9.71 -3.15 2.28
C SER A 331 -10.04 -3.37 3.75
N VAL A 332 -9.25 -2.77 4.65
CA VAL A 332 -9.50 -2.80 6.11
C VAL A 332 -10.79 -2.06 6.46
N ALA A 333 -11.02 -0.89 5.88
CA ALA A 333 -12.21 -0.09 6.12
C ALA A 333 -13.51 -0.82 5.74
N LYS A 334 -13.52 -1.54 4.62
CA LYS A 334 -14.66 -2.37 4.18
C LYS A 334 -14.97 -3.52 5.12
N ALA A 335 -13.96 -4.06 5.81
CA ALA A 335 -14.13 -5.13 6.80
C ALA A 335 -14.43 -4.61 8.20
N SER A 336 -14.37 -3.29 8.41
CA SER A 336 -14.58 -2.63 9.70
C SER A 336 -16.00 -2.06 9.82
N PRO A 337 -16.54 -1.86 11.03
CA PRO A 337 -17.77 -1.13 11.23
C PRO A 337 -17.72 0.27 10.62
N ARG A 338 -18.84 0.70 10.00
CA ARG A 338 -18.98 2.06 9.47
C ARG A 338 -18.73 3.09 10.58
N GLY A 339 -17.99 4.16 10.25
CA GLY A 339 -17.58 5.19 11.23
C GLY A 339 -16.12 5.07 11.69
N ARG A 340 -15.54 3.86 11.61
CA ARG A 340 -14.15 3.62 12.00
C ARG A 340 -13.12 4.27 11.09
N PHE A 341 -13.45 4.39 9.82
CA PHE A 341 -12.60 5.00 8.77
C PHE A 341 -13.37 6.12 8.08
N PRO A 342 -12.70 7.10 7.45
CA PRO A 342 -13.34 8.11 6.62
C PRO A 342 -14.18 7.50 5.50
N ARG A 343 -15.26 8.19 5.13
CA ARG A 343 -16.20 7.78 4.08
C ARG A 343 -15.52 7.38 2.77
N GLY A 344 -14.51 8.14 2.35
CA GLY A 344 -13.79 7.90 1.11
C GLY A 344 -13.13 6.54 1.01
N PHE A 345 -12.71 5.95 2.15
CA PHE A 345 -12.18 4.58 2.18
C PHE A 345 -13.28 3.52 2.22
N SER A 346 -14.48 3.87 2.70
CA SER A 346 -15.64 2.96 2.70
C SER A 346 -16.43 2.98 1.38
N GLY A 347 -15.99 3.77 0.40
CA GLY A 347 -16.64 3.90 -0.89
C GLY A 347 -17.82 4.88 -0.90
N GLU A 348 -17.98 5.68 0.15
CA GLU A 348 -18.96 6.76 0.22
C GLU A 348 -18.37 8.06 -0.34
N GLN A 349 -19.21 8.91 -0.93
CA GLN A 349 -18.80 10.23 -1.41
C GLN A 349 -18.65 11.17 -0.22
N PRO A 350 -17.46 11.72 0.09
CA PRO A 350 -17.26 12.76 1.10
C PRO A 350 -17.37 14.14 0.50
N TYR A 351 -17.70 15.13 1.36
CA TYR A 351 -17.68 16.56 1.07
C TYR A 351 -16.78 17.28 2.06
N TRP A 352 -16.19 18.39 1.64
CA TRP A 352 -15.28 19.18 2.47
C TRP A 352 -15.30 20.67 2.08
N THR A 353 -14.79 21.50 2.98
CA THR A 353 -14.56 22.94 2.78
C THR A 353 -13.09 23.24 2.96
N ILE A 354 -12.54 24.08 2.09
CA ILE A 354 -11.16 24.56 2.18
C ILE A 354 -11.05 25.60 3.30
N VAL A 355 -9.98 25.51 4.09
CA VAL A 355 -9.64 26.46 5.14
C VAL A 355 -8.21 26.95 4.92
N GLY A 356 -8.04 28.25 4.69
CA GLY A 356 -6.73 28.85 4.40
C GLY A 356 -6.76 30.35 4.51
N VAL A 357 -5.59 30.98 4.38
CA VAL A 357 -5.43 32.44 4.33
C VAL A 357 -5.41 32.92 2.89
N ASP A 358 -5.75 34.20 2.67
CA ASP A 358 -5.69 34.82 1.35
C ASP A 358 -4.27 34.76 0.76
N GLY A 359 -4.16 34.33 -0.49
CA GLY A 359 -2.89 34.17 -1.20
C GLY A 359 -2.00 33.03 -0.69
N GLY A 360 -2.43 32.26 0.32
CA GLY A 360 -1.67 31.13 0.85
C GLY A 360 -1.66 29.93 -0.11
N LEU A 361 -0.50 29.27 -0.23
CA LEU A 361 -0.35 28.04 -1.03
C LEU A 361 -0.63 26.78 -0.20
N ASP A 362 -0.54 26.86 1.12
CA ASP A 362 -0.83 25.77 2.06
C ASP A 362 -2.23 25.99 2.66
N GLN A 363 -3.07 24.98 2.63
CA GLN A 363 -4.43 25.03 3.13
C GLN A 363 -4.81 23.72 3.81
N GLY A 364 -5.69 23.80 4.80
CA GLY A 364 -6.36 22.64 5.38
C GLY A 364 -7.73 22.39 4.76
N LEU A 365 -8.33 21.28 5.13
CA LEU A 365 -9.70 20.92 4.79
C LEU A 365 -10.48 20.60 6.06
N ILE A 366 -11.76 20.97 6.10
CA ILE A 366 -12.71 20.41 7.08
C ILE A 366 -13.72 19.54 6.33
N GLY A 367 -13.78 18.26 6.68
CA GLY A 367 -14.74 17.30 6.12
C GLY A 367 -16.12 17.41 6.76
N GLU A 368 -17.15 16.97 6.07
CA GLU A 368 -18.54 16.94 6.57
C GLU A 368 -18.72 16.14 7.87
N ASP A 369 -17.77 15.26 8.17
CA ASP A 369 -17.72 14.44 9.38
C ASP A 369 -16.97 15.09 10.54
N GLY A 370 -16.50 16.34 10.38
CA GLY A 370 -15.75 17.07 11.38
C GLY A 370 -14.26 16.74 11.45
N ALA A 371 -13.75 15.92 10.57
CA ALA A 371 -12.32 15.67 10.41
C ALA A 371 -11.64 16.92 9.84
N ILE A 372 -10.43 17.23 10.30
CA ILE A 372 -9.63 18.36 9.85
C ILE A 372 -8.31 17.86 9.28
N GLU A 373 -8.07 18.09 7.99
CA GLU A 373 -6.75 17.93 7.35
C GLU A 373 -5.92 19.16 7.65
N LEU A 374 -4.73 18.96 8.23
CA LEU A 374 -3.94 20.06 8.80
C LEU A 374 -3.28 20.95 7.76
N ALA A 375 -2.99 20.40 6.60
CA ALA A 375 -2.29 21.06 5.51
C ALA A 375 -2.50 20.25 4.24
N LYS A 376 -2.26 20.83 3.09
CA LYS A 376 -2.41 20.19 1.79
C LYS A 376 -1.69 18.83 1.72
N GLY A 377 -2.47 17.77 1.55
CA GLY A 377 -1.97 16.40 1.55
C GLY A 377 -1.48 15.88 2.90
N GLY A 378 -1.78 16.61 3.98
CA GLY A 378 -1.41 16.26 5.34
C GLY A 378 -2.35 15.23 5.97
N PHE A 379 -1.96 14.73 7.13
CA PHE A 379 -2.81 13.84 7.93
C PHE A 379 -3.97 14.61 8.56
N SER A 380 -4.98 13.87 9.07
CA SER A 380 -6.17 14.46 9.68
C SER A 380 -6.20 14.34 11.19
N ILE A 381 -7.05 15.19 11.81
CA ILE A 381 -7.53 15.05 13.18
C ILE A 381 -9.02 14.74 13.13
N GLU A 382 -9.42 13.62 13.73
CA GLU A 382 -10.78 13.13 13.73
C GLU A 382 -11.35 13.10 15.17
N PRO A 383 -12.57 13.62 15.38
CA PRO A 383 -13.20 13.60 16.68
C PRO A 383 -13.93 12.27 16.94
N PHE A 384 -13.86 11.80 18.19
CA PHE A 384 -14.67 10.73 18.75
C PHE A 384 -15.20 11.17 20.10
N VAL A 385 -16.44 10.82 20.44
CA VAL A 385 -17.04 11.17 21.72
C VAL A 385 -17.38 9.89 22.49
N GLN A 386 -16.83 9.75 23.69
CA GLN A 386 -17.24 8.67 24.60
C GLN A 386 -18.28 9.20 25.58
N VAL A 387 -19.40 8.50 25.69
CA VAL A 387 -20.50 8.79 26.59
C VAL A 387 -21.20 7.51 26.99
N GLY A 388 -21.49 7.32 28.28
CA GLY A 388 -22.19 6.14 28.78
C GLY A 388 -21.52 4.81 28.45
N GLY A 389 -20.19 4.76 28.42
CA GLY A 389 -19.40 3.57 28.08
C GLY A 389 -19.39 3.20 26.58
N ARG A 390 -19.84 4.08 25.71
CA ARG A 390 -19.85 3.88 24.25
C ARG A 390 -19.02 4.97 23.57
N THR A 391 -18.34 4.61 22.50
CA THR A 391 -17.70 5.57 21.59
C THR A 391 -18.64 5.85 20.43
N VAL A 392 -18.89 7.12 20.18
CA VAL A 392 -19.69 7.65 19.07
C VAL A 392 -18.72 8.30 18.08
N ASP A 393 -18.78 7.85 16.85
CA ASP A 393 -18.08 8.38 15.71
C ASP A 393 -19.05 9.09 14.75
N TRP A 394 -18.56 9.54 13.58
CA TRP A 394 -19.36 10.25 12.60
C TRP A 394 -20.56 9.44 12.08
N ALA A 395 -20.52 8.12 12.10
CA ALA A 395 -21.64 7.27 11.65
C ALA A 395 -22.77 7.18 12.68
N GLY A 396 -22.49 7.53 13.93
CA GLY A 396 -23.45 7.52 15.03
C GLY A 396 -24.20 8.83 15.25
N VAL A 397 -23.99 9.86 14.41
CA VAL A 397 -24.57 11.20 14.56
C VAL A 397 -25.26 11.67 13.28
N THR A 398 -26.08 12.71 13.41
CA THR A 398 -26.52 13.51 12.25
C THR A 398 -25.62 14.72 12.16
N SER A 399 -24.90 14.87 11.04
CA SER A 399 -24.03 16.01 10.79
C SER A 399 -24.68 17.04 9.87
N THR A 400 -24.45 18.32 10.16
CA THR A 400 -24.81 19.46 9.32
C THR A 400 -23.64 20.43 9.25
N GLN A 401 -23.60 21.25 8.21
CA GLN A 401 -22.52 22.18 7.94
C GLN A 401 -23.06 23.61 7.83
N SER A 402 -22.25 24.58 8.25
CA SER A 402 -22.58 25.99 8.16
C SER A 402 -21.32 26.83 7.96
N LEU A 403 -21.51 28.03 7.47
CA LEU A 403 -20.51 29.09 7.52
C LEU A 403 -20.92 30.12 8.59
N GLN A 404 -19.95 30.72 9.26
CA GLN A 404 -20.24 31.80 10.22
C GLN A 404 -20.98 32.95 9.51
N ASP A 405 -22.06 33.42 10.12
CA ASP A 405 -22.97 34.45 9.57
C ASP A 405 -23.51 34.11 8.17
N GLY A 406 -23.43 32.82 7.74
CA GLY A 406 -23.90 32.33 6.45
C GLY A 406 -22.97 32.60 5.27
N TYR A 407 -21.88 33.38 5.43
CA TYR A 407 -20.99 33.77 4.33
C TYR A 407 -19.50 33.87 4.68
N LEU A 408 -19.14 34.00 5.94
CA LEU A 408 -17.73 34.10 6.32
C LEU A 408 -17.02 32.75 6.09
N PRO A 409 -15.75 32.74 5.63
CA PRO A 409 -15.00 31.50 5.35
C PRO A 409 -14.51 30.82 6.63
N ILE A 410 -15.42 30.68 7.59
CA ILE A 410 -15.22 30.00 8.88
C ILE A 410 -16.24 28.86 8.96
N PRO A 411 -15.93 27.71 8.35
CA PRO A 411 -16.83 26.57 8.34
C PRO A 411 -16.96 25.92 9.71
N SER A 412 -18.14 25.40 9.98
CA SER A 412 -18.45 24.57 11.14
C SER A 412 -19.19 23.32 10.73
N VAL A 413 -18.88 22.21 11.40
CA VAL A 413 -19.61 20.94 11.34
C VAL A 413 -20.27 20.73 12.70
N HIS A 414 -21.57 20.48 12.66
CA HIS A 414 -22.37 20.24 13.86
C HIS A 414 -22.82 18.77 13.89
N TRP A 415 -22.47 18.07 14.95
CA TRP A 415 -22.95 16.71 15.26
C TRP A 415 -24.14 16.80 16.22
N ALA A 416 -25.27 16.22 15.83
CA ALA A 416 -26.42 16.05 16.70
C ALA A 416 -26.52 14.58 17.12
N HIS A 417 -26.49 14.35 18.44
CA HIS A 417 -26.68 13.06 19.09
C HIS A 417 -27.70 13.22 20.24
N PRO A 418 -28.47 12.18 20.61
CA PRO A 418 -29.43 12.27 21.73
C PRO A 418 -28.82 12.76 23.05
N ASP A 419 -27.56 12.42 23.30
CA ASP A 419 -26.89 12.73 24.57
C ASP A 419 -25.99 13.97 24.51
N PHE A 420 -25.61 14.45 23.32
CA PHE A 420 -24.70 15.59 23.16
C PHE A 420 -24.84 16.27 21.80
N ALA A 421 -24.29 17.47 21.71
CA ALA A 421 -23.94 18.12 20.45
C ALA A 421 -22.44 18.42 20.42
N LEU A 422 -21.81 18.27 19.24
CA LEU A 422 -20.42 18.66 19.03
C LEU A 422 -20.34 19.63 17.86
N ASP A 423 -19.79 20.83 18.11
CA ASP A 423 -19.44 21.78 17.06
C ASP A 423 -17.94 21.74 16.79
N VAL A 424 -17.55 21.50 15.55
CA VAL A 424 -16.18 21.59 15.07
C VAL A 424 -16.09 22.78 14.13
N THR A 425 -15.36 23.83 14.54
CA THR A 425 -15.18 25.05 13.74
C THR A 425 -13.72 25.20 13.34
N ALA A 426 -13.44 25.47 12.08
CA ALA A 426 -12.10 25.67 11.56
C ALA A 426 -11.95 27.05 10.92
N PHE A 427 -10.80 27.70 11.14
CA PHE A 427 -10.42 28.93 10.45
C PHE A 427 -8.89 29.04 10.37
N ALA A 428 -8.42 29.86 9.46
CA ALA A 428 -6.99 30.14 9.32
C ALA A 428 -6.69 31.60 9.62
N GLU A 429 -5.49 31.89 10.14
CA GLU A 429 -4.94 33.20 10.34
C GLU A 429 -3.50 33.28 9.89
N GLY A 430 -3.03 34.51 9.65
CA GLY A 430 -1.66 34.80 9.23
C GLY A 430 -1.60 35.38 7.82
N ASP A 431 -0.49 35.15 7.15
CA ASP A 431 -0.24 35.57 5.77
C ASP A 431 0.13 34.38 4.89
N ALA A 432 0.38 34.65 3.60
CA ALA A 432 0.71 33.59 2.63
C ALA A 432 1.98 32.77 2.96
N ALA A 433 2.91 33.34 3.73
CA ALA A 433 4.17 32.67 4.10
C ALA A 433 4.10 32.01 5.50
N HIS A 434 3.24 32.54 6.38
CA HIS A 434 3.14 32.09 7.78
C HIS A 434 1.67 32.01 8.18
N SER A 435 1.07 30.88 7.95
CA SER A 435 -0.33 30.63 8.31
C SER A 435 -0.46 29.60 9.44
N ARG A 436 -1.55 29.71 10.17
CA ARG A 436 -1.98 28.76 11.21
C ARG A 436 -3.41 28.35 10.96
N LEU A 437 -3.71 27.09 11.13
CA LEU A 437 -5.06 26.58 11.14
C LEU A 437 -5.50 26.39 12.60
N TRP A 438 -6.64 26.98 12.93
CA TRP A 438 -7.29 26.84 14.21
C TRP A 438 -8.47 25.89 14.11
N ALA A 439 -8.60 25.04 15.14
CA ALA A 439 -9.73 24.14 15.29
C ALA A 439 -10.34 24.30 16.70
N ARG A 440 -11.63 24.57 16.76
CA ARG A 440 -12.38 24.64 18.00
C ARG A 440 -13.38 23.49 18.06
N TYR A 441 -13.29 22.70 19.11
CA TYR A 441 -14.21 21.63 19.41
C TYR A 441 -15.05 22.05 20.63
N ARG A 442 -16.36 22.15 20.46
CA ARG A 442 -17.30 22.50 21.53
C ARG A 442 -18.28 21.37 21.76
N LEU A 443 -18.09 20.64 22.84
CA LEU A 443 -18.98 19.57 23.25
C LEU A 443 -20.01 20.11 24.24
N THR A 444 -21.29 19.88 23.99
CA THR A 444 -22.43 20.38 24.78
C THR A 444 -23.29 19.20 25.21
N ASN A 445 -23.57 19.07 26.51
CA ASN A 445 -24.57 18.14 27.02
C ASN A 445 -25.96 18.62 26.61
N THR A 446 -26.70 17.84 25.82
CA THR A 446 -28.07 18.15 25.39
C THR A 446 -29.13 17.53 26.28
N GLY A 447 -28.72 16.68 27.22
CA GLY A 447 -29.62 16.04 28.20
C GLY A 447 -29.87 16.93 29.42
N THR A 448 -30.82 16.50 30.27
CA THR A 448 -31.18 17.18 31.51
C THR A 448 -30.35 16.71 32.73
N ALA A 449 -29.67 15.59 32.62
CA ALA A 449 -28.81 15.02 33.67
C ALA A 449 -27.32 15.31 33.36
N ALA A 450 -26.52 15.50 34.42
CA ALA A 450 -25.08 15.56 34.32
C ALA A 450 -24.53 14.22 33.80
N ARG A 451 -23.56 14.27 32.88
CA ARG A 451 -22.89 13.11 32.31
C ARG A 451 -21.40 13.36 32.14
N ASP A 452 -20.62 12.32 32.21
CA ASP A 452 -19.21 12.36 31.90
C ASP A 452 -19.01 12.09 30.39
N TYR A 453 -18.16 12.90 29.77
CA TYR A 453 -17.79 12.78 28.38
C TYR A 453 -16.28 12.74 28.24
N VAL A 454 -15.80 12.00 27.25
CA VAL A 454 -14.43 12.11 26.75
C VAL A 454 -14.49 12.51 25.28
N LEU A 455 -13.94 13.65 24.95
CA LEU A 455 -13.67 14.03 23.57
C LEU A 455 -12.26 13.54 23.23
N ALA A 456 -12.18 12.54 22.35
CA ALA A 456 -10.91 12.06 21.81
C ALA A 456 -10.66 12.67 20.44
N LEU A 457 -9.47 13.24 20.24
CA LEU A 457 -9.00 13.77 18.97
C LEU A 457 -7.90 12.86 18.45
N ALA A 458 -8.21 12.09 17.43
CA ALA A 458 -7.28 11.12 16.85
C ALA A 458 -6.53 11.73 15.66
N LEU A 459 -5.20 11.78 15.73
CA LEU A 459 -4.34 12.08 14.58
C LEU A 459 -4.25 10.81 13.75
N ARG A 460 -4.69 10.87 12.49
CA ARG A 460 -4.82 9.68 11.66
C ARG A 460 -4.11 9.87 10.30
N PRO A 461 -3.49 8.81 9.77
CA PRO A 461 -2.55 8.89 8.64
C PRO A 461 -3.26 8.95 7.28
N TRP A 462 -4.29 9.75 7.18
CA TRP A 462 -5.00 10.00 5.93
C TRP A 462 -5.58 11.40 5.88
N GLN A 463 -5.85 11.82 4.67
CA GLN A 463 -6.38 13.13 4.33
C GLN A 463 -7.91 13.16 4.47
N VAL A 464 -8.46 14.34 4.61
CA VAL A 464 -9.88 14.62 4.32
C VAL A 464 -10.14 14.52 2.81
N ASN A 465 -9.16 14.91 1.99
CA ASN A 465 -9.16 14.66 0.55
C ASN A 465 -9.19 13.15 0.28
N PRO A 466 -10.27 12.58 -0.30
CA PRO A 466 -10.42 11.13 -0.42
C PRO A 466 -9.48 10.53 -1.47
N PRO A 467 -9.23 9.20 -1.42
CA PRO A 467 -8.35 8.51 -2.37
C PRO A 467 -8.75 8.67 -3.85
N THR A 468 -10.02 8.98 -4.09
CA THR A 468 -10.60 9.12 -5.43
C THR A 468 -10.45 10.51 -6.04
N GLN A 469 -9.91 11.48 -5.28
CA GLN A 469 -9.78 12.87 -5.69
C GLN A 469 -8.32 13.31 -5.81
N PHE A 470 -8.12 14.29 -6.69
CA PHE A 470 -6.84 14.94 -6.88
C PHE A 470 -7.01 16.46 -6.74
N LEU A 471 -6.52 17.01 -5.63
CA LEU A 471 -6.50 18.45 -5.34
C LEU A 471 -5.05 18.98 -5.44
N ASN A 472 -4.42 18.87 -6.63
CA ASN A 472 -3.00 19.07 -6.86
C ASN A 472 -2.08 18.16 -6.01
N THR A 473 -2.65 17.17 -5.34
CA THR A 473 -1.97 16.07 -4.66
C THR A 473 -2.92 14.87 -4.61
N PRO A 474 -2.41 13.64 -4.73
CA PRO A 474 -3.22 12.44 -4.54
C PRO A 474 -3.86 12.44 -3.15
N GLY A 475 -5.15 12.14 -3.08
CA GLY A 475 -5.87 12.03 -1.81
C GLY A 475 -5.66 10.70 -1.11
N GLY A 476 -6.26 10.59 0.08
CA GLY A 476 -6.26 9.39 0.90
C GLY A 476 -5.07 9.30 1.84
N TRP A 477 -4.22 8.30 1.70
CA TRP A 477 -3.14 8.03 2.63
C TRP A 477 -2.15 9.19 2.77
N SER A 478 -1.86 9.57 4.03
CA SER A 478 -0.86 10.57 4.43
C SER A 478 -0.10 10.03 5.64
N PRO A 479 1.06 9.39 5.45
CA PRO A 479 1.73 8.63 6.51
C PRO A 479 2.18 9.50 7.67
N ILE A 480 1.96 9.01 8.89
CA ILE A 480 2.61 9.50 10.11
C ILE A 480 3.68 8.48 10.49
N ARG A 481 4.95 8.78 10.21
CA ARG A 481 6.10 7.91 10.52
C ARG A 481 6.82 8.31 11.79
N HIS A 482 6.54 9.51 12.27
CA HIS A 482 7.09 10.05 13.49
C HIS A 482 5.99 10.83 14.22
N LEU A 483 5.83 10.53 15.49
CA LEU A 483 4.93 11.24 16.39
C LEU A 483 5.65 11.43 17.71
N ALA A 484 5.87 12.68 18.11
CA ALA A 484 6.50 13.04 19.36
C ALA A 484 5.55 13.91 20.20
N LEU A 485 5.44 13.61 21.46
CA LEU A 485 4.64 14.32 22.43
C LEU A 485 5.56 15.10 23.37
N ASP A 486 5.26 16.36 23.67
CA ASP A 486 5.99 17.10 24.69
C ASP A 486 5.69 16.55 26.11
N ALA A 487 6.53 16.93 27.07
CA ALA A 487 6.43 16.44 28.43
C ALA A 487 5.09 16.82 29.13
N GLY A 488 4.38 17.81 28.63
CA GLY A 488 3.08 18.24 29.12
C GLY A 488 1.90 17.71 28.31
N GLY A 489 2.18 16.97 27.21
CA GLY A 489 1.13 16.49 26.30
C GLY A 489 0.39 17.61 25.54
N GLY A 490 0.86 18.85 25.65
CA GLY A 490 0.22 20.02 25.04
C GLY A 490 0.66 20.27 23.58
N THR A 491 1.70 19.59 23.11
CA THR A 491 2.21 19.71 21.75
C THR A 491 2.52 18.36 21.17
N VAL A 492 2.06 18.14 19.94
CA VAL A 492 2.35 16.95 19.15
C VAL A 492 3.07 17.36 17.89
N ASP A 493 4.28 16.87 17.68
CA ASP A 493 4.98 16.96 16.41
C ASP A 493 4.78 15.63 15.65
N ALA A 494 4.21 15.71 14.46
CA ALA A 494 3.95 14.54 13.64
C ALA A 494 4.33 14.80 12.18
N GLY A 495 4.82 13.78 11.50
CA GLY A 495 5.25 13.88 10.11
C GLY A 495 5.58 12.57 9.45
N ASP A 496 5.84 12.63 8.16
CA ASP A 496 6.20 11.49 7.32
C ASP A 496 7.72 11.20 7.29
N GLY A 497 8.49 11.95 8.06
CA GLY A 497 9.96 11.85 8.10
C GLY A 497 10.67 12.46 6.89
N GLN A 498 9.96 13.09 5.96
CA GLN A 498 10.50 13.66 4.71
C GLN A 498 10.21 15.16 4.60
N ASN A 499 8.99 15.55 4.91
CA ASN A 499 8.57 16.94 5.00
C ASN A 499 8.78 17.46 6.43
N PRO A 500 8.84 18.79 6.64
CA PRO A 500 8.86 19.34 7.98
C PRO A 500 7.69 18.77 8.80
N ALA A 501 7.98 18.35 10.03
CA ALA A 501 6.94 17.88 10.93
C ALA A 501 5.86 18.94 11.14
N ARG A 502 4.61 18.52 11.15
CA ARG A 502 3.48 19.40 11.49
C ARG A 502 3.32 19.44 13.00
N ARG A 503 3.15 20.64 13.54
CA ARG A 503 2.99 20.84 14.98
C ARG A 503 1.53 21.10 15.30
N VAL A 504 0.95 20.22 16.12
CA VAL A 504 -0.38 20.40 16.69
C VAL A 504 -0.22 20.87 18.14
N ARG A 505 -0.71 22.06 18.46
CA ARG A 505 -0.70 22.62 19.81
C ARG A 505 -2.10 22.57 20.41
N LEU A 506 -2.24 21.89 21.53
CA LEU A 506 -3.46 21.84 22.31
C LEU A 506 -3.46 23.02 23.28
N LEU A 507 -4.47 23.90 23.18
CA LEU A 507 -4.59 25.06 24.09
C LEU A 507 -5.16 24.68 25.44
N GLN A 508 -5.90 23.59 25.50
CA GLN A 508 -6.37 22.96 26.74
C GLN A 508 -5.57 21.68 26.95
N ALA A 509 -5.01 21.51 28.13
CA ALA A 509 -4.24 20.31 28.46
C ALA A 509 -5.13 19.06 28.36
N PRO A 510 -4.71 18.03 27.60
CA PRO A 510 -5.47 16.78 27.51
C PRO A 510 -5.37 16.00 28.83
N ALA A 511 -6.42 15.23 29.14
CA ALA A 511 -6.41 14.32 30.30
C ALA A 511 -5.46 13.13 30.10
N SER A 512 -5.29 12.69 28.84
CA SER A 512 -4.34 11.63 28.46
C SER A 512 -3.92 11.79 27.02
N VAL A 513 -2.73 11.31 26.70
CA VAL A 513 -2.16 11.27 25.32
C VAL A 513 -1.55 9.90 25.11
N ALA A 514 -1.77 9.31 23.95
CA ALA A 514 -1.23 8.00 23.61
C ALA A 514 -0.90 7.93 22.12
N ALA A 515 -0.01 7.01 21.75
CA ALA A 515 0.31 6.69 20.37
C ALA A 515 0.34 5.17 20.20
N ALA A 516 -0.05 4.70 19.03
CA ALA A 516 -0.01 3.29 18.66
C ALA A 516 0.35 3.14 17.18
N SER A 517 1.01 2.04 16.82
CA SER A 517 1.16 1.65 15.42
C SER A 517 -0.17 1.09 14.89
N PHE A 518 -0.30 0.99 13.56
CA PHE A 518 -1.47 0.33 12.95
C PHE A 518 -1.55 -1.15 13.35
N ASP A 519 -0.41 -1.83 13.46
CA ASP A 519 -0.32 -3.23 13.89
C ASP A 519 -0.80 -3.43 15.34
N ALA A 520 -0.68 -2.40 16.17
CA ALA A 520 -1.16 -2.39 17.56
C ALA A 520 -2.68 -2.18 17.68
N GLY A 521 -3.40 -2.25 16.58
CA GLY A 521 -4.83 -2.05 16.50
C GLY A 521 -5.21 -0.61 16.17
N GLU A 522 -6.21 -0.49 15.34
CA GLU A 522 -6.74 0.77 14.84
C GLU A 522 -7.31 1.60 16.00
N ILE A 523 -6.93 2.90 16.09
CA ILE A 523 -7.24 3.74 17.25
C ILE A 523 -8.75 3.86 17.54
N ALA A 524 -9.58 3.96 16.51
CA ALA A 524 -11.03 4.04 16.69
C ALA A 524 -11.62 2.72 17.23
N ALA A 525 -11.02 1.57 16.89
CA ALA A 525 -11.38 0.27 17.48
C ALA A 525 -11.02 0.23 18.95
N ARG A 526 -9.83 0.68 19.32
CA ARG A 526 -9.40 0.75 20.72
C ARG A 526 -10.26 1.68 21.55
N LEU A 527 -10.60 2.85 21.02
CA LEU A 527 -11.52 3.79 21.66
C LEU A 527 -12.91 3.16 21.88
N ALA A 528 -13.42 2.42 20.89
CA ALA A 528 -14.71 1.74 20.99
C ALA A 528 -14.74 0.64 22.06
N GLU A 529 -13.60 0.01 22.33
CA GLU A 529 -13.45 -0.98 23.39
C GLU A 529 -13.13 -0.35 24.75
N GLY A 530 -13.09 0.98 24.84
CA GLY A 530 -12.70 1.71 26.05
C GLY A 530 -11.22 1.58 26.38
N ARG A 531 -10.40 1.10 25.44
CA ARG A 531 -8.96 0.95 25.60
C ARG A 531 -8.25 2.17 25.02
N VAL A 532 -7.55 2.91 25.84
CA VAL A 532 -6.61 3.94 25.38
C VAL A 532 -5.24 3.28 25.30
N PRO A 533 -4.49 3.45 24.19
CA PRO A 533 -3.12 2.95 24.12
C PRO A 533 -2.29 3.48 25.30
N PRO A 534 -1.26 2.78 25.75
CA PRO A 534 -0.35 3.29 26.76
C PRO A 534 0.23 4.65 26.34
N ALA A 535 0.36 5.57 27.30
CA ALA A 535 0.98 6.85 27.02
C ALA A 535 2.41 6.63 26.51
N ALA A 536 2.68 7.13 25.32
CA ALA A 536 3.99 7.05 24.71
C ALA A 536 4.51 8.46 24.43
N ALA A 537 5.77 8.72 24.80
CA ALA A 537 6.42 10.01 24.50
C ALA A 537 6.76 10.17 23.02
N ALA A 538 6.95 9.05 22.32
CA ALA A 538 7.19 9.01 20.88
C ALA A 538 6.79 7.65 20.31
N ALA A 539 6.34 7.63 19.08
CA ALA A 539 6.21 6.44 18.27
C ALA A 539 7.00 6.65 16.97
N GLN A 540 7.89 5.71 16.67
CA GLN A 540 8.57 5.63 15.37
C GLN A 540 8.19 4.31 14.73
N THR A 541 7.82 4.38 13.46
CA THR A 541 7.66 3.19 12.63
C THR A 541 8.64 3.28 11.47
N GLU A 542 9.52 2.31 11.34
CA GLU A 542 10.51 2.26 10.27
C GLU A 542 9.93 1.74 8.95
N ASP A 543 8.76 1.11 9.01
CA ASP A 543 8.06 0.56 7.85
C ASP A 543 6.98 1.49 7.30
N ALA A 544 6.43 1.14 6.14
CA ALA A 544 5.22 1.73 5.60
C ALA A 544 4.00 1.54 6.51
N ALA A 545 4.21 1.06 7.72
CA ALA A 545 3.22 0.96 8.76
C ALA A 545 2.74 2.35 9.17
N VAL A 546 1.47 2.41 9.42
CA VAL A 546 0.71 3.59 9.77
C VAL A 546 0.84 3.80 11.27
N SER A 547 1.24 4.99 11.70
CA SER A 547 1.28 5.39 13.12
C SER A 547 0.25 6.47 13.39
N TYR A 548 -0.25 6.50 14.62
CA TYR A 548 -1.21 7.50 15.10
C TYR A 548 -0.58 8.40 16.15
#